data_298b66317bf4c786a3ab1efb2fc2e47c
#
_entry.id   298b66317bf4c786a3ab1efb2fc2e47c
#
_cell.length_a   1.000
_cell.length_b   1.000
_cell.length_c   1.000
_cell.angle_alpha   90.00
_cell.angle_beta   90.00
_cell.angle_gamma   90.00
#
_symmetry.space_group_name_H-M   'P 1'
#
loop_
_entity.id
_entity.type
_entity.pdbx_description
1 polymer ?
#
loop_
_entity_poly.entity_id
_entity_poly.type
_entity_poly.pdbx_seq_one_letter_code
_entity_poly.pdbx_strand_id
1 'polypeptide(L)'
;MLYYSMPALAAGFILDLMIGDPRWLYHPVCLIGNLIAFLEKILRKIFPKTDKGELAAGTVEVIFVCLLSGGIPFLILHILYGISVWAGFALETFWCYQLLATKSLKTESMKVYDRLKNGTLDEARYAVSMIVGRDTQSLTEEGVTKAAVETVAENASDGVIAPMLYMAIGGVWLMFLYKGINTMDSMLGYKNDKYLYFGRCAAKLDDVANYIPARLSGWLMVAASAFVKMDVKNAAKIYRRDRRNHASPNSAQTEAAMAGALEVQLAGNAYYFGKLYEKPTIGDGIRPVEVEDIRRSNRLLYATAIL
;
A
#
# COMPACT_ATOMS: atom_id res chain seq x y z
N MET A 1 -19.85 -12.32 14.80
CA MET A 1 -18.85 -11.94 13.79
C MET A 1 -17.79 -11.02 14.40
N LEU A 2 -18.06 -9.76 14.70
CA LEU A 2 -17.06 -8.82 15.26
C LEU A 2 -16.30 -9.31 16.50
N TYR A 3 -16.93 -10.08 17.34
CA TYR A 3 -16.31 -10.65 18.55
C TYR A 3 -15.08 -11.53 18.25
N TYR A 4 -15.06 -12.17 17.08
CA TYR A 4 -13.95 -13.04 16.65
C TYR A 4 -12.92 -12.37 15.77
N SER A 5 -13.18 -11.13 15.29
CA SER A 5 -12.32 -10.44 14.35
C SER A 5 -10.94 -10.09 14.93
N MET A 6 -10.85 -9.75 16.23
CA MET A 6 -9.56 -9.48 16.86
C MET A 6 -8.67 -10.72 16.99
N PRO A 7 -9.17 -11.87 17.49
CA PRO A 7 -8.41 -13.12 17.43
C PRO A 7 -8.04 -13.54 15.99
N ALA A 8 -8.96 -13.35 15.03
CA ALA A 8 -8.69 -13.66 13.63
C ALA A 8 -7.61 -12.73 13.03
N LEU A 9 -7.59 -11.44 13.42
CA LEU A 9 -6.53 -10.51 13.05
C LEU A 9 -5.17 -10.98 13.58
N ALA A 10 -5.09 -11.31 14.87
CA ALA A 10 -3.83 -11.78 15.47
C ALA A 10 -3.32 -13.06 14.80
N ALA A 11 -4.20 -14.03 14.56
CA ALA A 11 -3.84 -15.28 13.89
C ALA A 11 -3.47 -15.05 12.42
N GLY A 12 -4.22 -14.22 11.68
CA GLY A 12 -3.95 -13.86 10.28
C GLY A 12 -2.63 -13.10 10.12
N PHE A 13 -2.33 -12.19 11.03
CA PHE A 13 -1.04 -11.48 11.04
C PHE A 13 0.14 -12.42 11.30
N ILE A 14 0.02 -13.35 12.25
CA ILE A 14 1.06 -14.37 12.47
C ILE A 14 1.25 -15.22 11.21
N LEU A 15 0.18 -15.61 10.53
CA LEU A 15 0.27 -16.35 9.27
C LEU A 15 0.96 -15.53 8.17
N ASP A 16 0.65 -14.23 8.03
CA ASP A 16 1.35 -13.35 7.07
C ASP A 16 2.86 -13.31 7.38
N LEU A 17 3.25 -13.12 8.64
CA LEU A 17 4.67 -13.12 9.03
C LEU A 17 5.39 -14.45 8.74
N MET A 18 4.68 -15.57 8.83
CA MET A 18 5.24 -16.93 8.61
C MET A 18 5.25 -17.34 7.14
N ILE A 19 4.16 -17.11 6.41
CA ILE A 19 3.95 -17.65 5.06
C ILE A 19 4.22 -16.59 4.00
N GLY A 20 3.65 -15.36 4.14
CA GLY A 20 3.62 -14.33 3.10
C GLY A 20 2.71 -14.74 1.94
N ASP A 21 2.98 -14.23 0.72
CA ASP A 21 2.14 -14.48 -0.47
C ASP A 21 2.77 -15.50 -1.41
N PRO A 22 2.53 -16.81 -1.22
CA PRO A 22 3.06 -17.82 -2.12
C PRO A 22 2.37 -17.76 -3.48
N ARG A 23 3.15 -17.79 -4.56
CA ARG A 23 2.66 -17.62 -5.95
C ARG A 23 1.63 -18.66 -6.41
N TRP A 24 1.56 -19.81 -5.76
CA TRP A 24 0.58 -20.86 -6.08
C TRP A 24 -0.80 -20.58 -5.48
N LEU A 25 -0.89 -19.68 -4.49
CA LEU A 25 -2.15 -19.31 -3.85
C LEU A 25 -2.73 -18.09 -4.56
N TYR A 26 -3.94 -18.26 -5.13
CA TYR A 26 -4.59 -17.15 -5.81
C TYR A 26 -4.97 -16.03 -4.83
N HIS A 27 -4.47 -14.84 -5.08
CA HIS A 27 -4.61 -13.71 -4.16
C HIS A 27 -5.92 -12.95 -4.41
N PRO A 28 -6.72 -12.63 -3.35
CA PRO A 28 -7.98 -11.91 -3.49
C PRO A 28 -7.86 -10.56 -4.19
N VAL A 29 -6.76 -9.85 -4.02
CA VAL A 29 -6.49 -8.58 -4.71
C VAL A 29 -6.43 -8.74 -6.23
N CYS A 30 -5.95 -9.88 -6.73
CA CYS A 30 -6.00 -10.16 -8.17
C CYS A 30 -7.45 -10.31 -8.67
N LEU A 31 -8.33 -10.91 -7.86
CA LEU A 31 -9.76 -11.00 -8.19
C LEU A 31 -10.39 -9.59 -8.24
N ILE A 32 -10.08 -8.75 -7.26
CA ILE A 32 -10.54 -7.35 -7.25
C ILE A 32 -9.99 -6.59 -8.47
N GLY A 33 -8.71 -6.74 -8.80
CA GLY A 33 -8.10 -6.11 -9.97
C GLY A 33 -8.75 -6.56 -11.29
N ASN A 34 -9.07 -7.85 -11.42
CA ASN A 34 -9.79 -8.37 -12.58
C ASN A 34 -11.23 -7.80 -12.67
N LEU A 35 -11.91 -7.64 -11.55
CA LEU A 35 -13.23 -7.01 -11.48
C LEU A 35 -13.15 -5.55 -11.94
N ILE A 36 -12.17 -4.78 -11.46
CA ILE A 36 -11.93 -3.40 -11.87
C ILE A 36 -11.71 -3.32 -13.38
N ALA A 37 -10.78 -4.10 -13.92
CA ALA A 37 -10.48 -4.11 -15.35
C ALA A 37 -11.70 -4.52 -16.23
N PHE A 38 -12.52 -5.45 -15.73
CA PHE A 38 -13.75 -5.87 -16.39
C PHE A 38 -14.80 -4.74 -16.40
N LEU A 39 -15.02 -4.08 -15.27
CA LEU A 39 -15.96 -2.97 -15.14
C LEU A 39 -15.52 -1.76 -15.97
N GLU A 40 -14.23 -1.36 -15.91
CA GLU A 40 -13.67 -0.30 -16.76
C GLU A 40 -14.01 -0.54 -18.22
N LYS A 41 -13.74 -1.77 -18.71
CA LYS A 41 -14.01 -2.13 -20.13
C LYS A 41 -15.47 -2.01 -20.53
N ILE A 42 -16.41 -2.35 -19.64
CA ILE A 42 -17.85 -2.25 -19.90
C ILE A 42 -18.32 -0.82 -19.80
N LEU A 43 -17.98 -0.11 -18.72
CA LEU A 43 -18.49 1.23 -18.44
C LEU A 43 -18.02 2.24 -19.49
N ARG A 44 -16.77 2.12 -19.97
CA ARG A 44 -16.26 2.95 -21.07
C ARG A 44 -16.97 2.69 -22.42
N LYS A 45 -17.75 1.61 -22.57
CA LYS A 45 -18.60 1.38 -23.76
C LYS A 45 -19.99 1.95 -23.59
N ILE A 46 -20.49 2.03 -22.36
CA ILE A 46 -21.85 2.48 -22.03
C ILE A 46 -21.90 4.01 -21.92
N PHE A 47 -20.91 4.60 -21.26
CA PHE A 47 -20.87 6.04 -20.99
C PHE A 47 -20.23 6.81 -22.17
N PRO A 48 -20.66 8.06 -22.42
CA PRO A 48 -20.09 8.89 -23.48
C PRO A 48 -18.63 9.25 -23.16
N LYS A 49 -17.80 9.35 -24.21
CA LYS A 49 -16.38 9.74 -24.10
C LYS A 49 -16.22 11.25 -23.93
N THR A 50 -16.77 11.79 -22.85
CA THR A 50 -16.66 13.18 -22.43
C THR A 50 -16.16 13.21 -20.98
N ASP A 51 -15.59 14.31 -20.52
CA ASP A 51 -15.11 14.46 -19.15
C ASP A 51 -16.16 14.08 -18.10
N LYS A 52 -17.41 14.51 -18.31
CA LYS A 52 -18.54 14.19 -17.44
C LYS A 52 -18.95 12.72 -17.54
N GLY A 53 -18.91 12.14 -18.74
CA GLY A 53 -19.21 10.73 -18.96
C GLY A 53 -18.16 9.81 -18.33
N GLU A 54 -16.89 10.11 -18.50
CA GLU A 54 -15.78 9.41 -17.85
C GLU A 54 -15.88 9.49 -16.32
N LEU A 55 -16.17 10.67 -15.76
CA LEU A 55 -16.37 10.84 -14.31
C LEU A 55 -17.55 10.03 -13.79
N ALA A 56 -18.68 10.03 -14.54
CA ALA A 56 -19.85 9.24 -14.16
C ALA A 56 -19.57 7.74 -14.23
N ALA A 57 -18.89 7.28 -15.29
CA ALA A 57 -18.48 5.87 -15.44
C ALA A 57 -17.57 5.42 -14.26
N GLY A 58 -16.54 6.20 -13.95
CA GLY A 58 -15.65 5.90 -12.81
C GLY A 58 -16.37 5.93 -11.46
N THR A 59 -17.34 6.83 -11.28
CA THR A 59 -18.15 6.85 -10.05
C THR A 59 -19.01 5.60 -9.91
N VAL A 60 -19.63 5.14 -11.01
CA VAL A 60 -20.39 3.88 -11.04
C VAL A 60 -19.48 2.69 -10.75
N GLU A 61 -18.27 2.67 -11.29
CA GLU A 61 -17.30 1.63 -11.01
C GLU A 61 -16.93 1.57 -9.52
N VAL A 62 -16.63 2.71 -8.91
CA VAL A 62 -16.35 2.81 -7.46
C VAL A 62 -17.48 2.19 -6.64
N ILE A 63 -18.75 2.51 -6.96
CA ILE A 63 -19.90 1.95 -6.25
C ILE A 63 -19.94 0.43 -6.38
N PHE A 64 -19.81 -0.11 -7.59
CA PHE A 64 -19.85 -1.55 -7.81
C PHE A 64 -18.68 -2.29 -7.15
N VAL A 65 -17.45 -1.78 -7.29
CA VAL A 65 -16.28 -2.39 -6.65
C VAL A 65 -16.43 -2.38 -5.13
N CYS A 66 -16.85 -1.26 -4.53
CA CYS A 66 -17.08 -1.19 -3.08
C CYS A 66 -18.17 -2.16 -2.61
N LEU A 67 -19.29 -2.22 -3.31
CA LEU A 67 -20.39 -3.13 -2.95
C LEU A 67 -20.00 -4.60 -3.08
N LEU A 68 -19.26 -4.96 -4.12
CA LEU A 68 -18.88 -6.36 -4.36
C LEU A 68 -17.71 -6.77 -3.47
N SER A 69 -16.66 -5.93 -3.35
CA SER A 69 -15.49 -6.26 -2.53
C SER A 69 -15.79 -6.32 -1.02
N GLY A 70 -16.72 -5.49 -0.53
CA GLY A 70 -17.17 -5.56 0.87
C GLY A 70 -18.35 -6.50 1.09
N GLY A 71 -19.37 -6.43 0.22
CA GLY A 71 -20.64 -7.14 0.40
C GLY A 71 -20.54 -8.65 0.21
N ILE A 72 -19.77 -9.13 -0.76
CA ILE A 72 -19.61 -10.59 -0.98
C ILE A 72 -18.91 -11.25 0.23
N PRO A 73 -17.74 -10.76 0.71
CA PRO A 73 -17.11 -11.33 1.91
C PRO A 73 -18.00 -11.22 3.16
N PHE A 74 -18.73 -10.11 3.32
CA PHE A 74 -19.68 -9.95 4.41
C PHE A 74 -20.75 -11.05 4.39
N LEU A 75 -21.39 -11.27 3.23
CA LEU A 75 -22.46 -12.26 3.08
C LEU A 75 -21.94 -13.68 3.32
N ILE A 76 -20.79 -14.03 2.75
CA ILE A 76 -20.17 -15.35 2.92
C ILE A 76 -19.88 -15.62 4.40
N LEU A 77 -19.24 -14.66 5.09
CA LEU A 77 -18.95 -14.81 6.51
C LEU A 77 -20.20 -14.85 7.38
N HIS A 78 -21.21 -14.03 7.06
CA HIS A 78 -22.46 -14.02 7.79
C HIS A 78 -23.14 -15.41 7.73
N ILE A 79 -23.21 -16.00 6.55
CA ILE A 79 -23.74 -17.36 6.35
C ILE A 79 -22.87 -18.39 7.10
N LEU A 80 -21.55 -18.30 6.94
CA LEU A 80 -20.64 -19.30 7.48
C LEU A 80 -20.62 -19.30 9.02
N TYR A 81 -20.63 -18.10 9.63
CA TYR A 81 -20.76 -17.97 11.08
C TYR A 81 -22.14 -18.47 11.60
N GLY A 82 -23.19 -18.38 10.78
CA GLY A 82 -24.49 -18.96 11.08
C GLY A 82 -24.49 -20.49 11.07
N ILE A 83 -23.64 -21.11 10.26
CA ILE A 83 -23.49 -22.57 10.17
C ILE A 83 -22.53 -23.11 11.26
N SER A 84 -21.35 -22.49 11.36
CA SER A 84 -20.29 -22.89 12.29
C SER A 84 -19.37 -21.73 12.64
N VAL A 85 -19.24 -21.45 13.91
CA VAL A 85 -18.32 -20.42 14.42
C VAL A 85 -16.86 -20.70 14.02
N TRP A 86 -16.46 -21.96 14.08
CA TRP A 86 -15.10 -22.37 13.72
C TRP A 86 -14.81 -22.23 12.23
N ALA A 87 -15.77 -22.53 11.37
CA ALA A 87 -15.63 -22.35 9.94
C ALA A 87 -15.56 -20.85 9.57
N GLY A 88 -16.41 -20.03 10.19
CA GLY A 88 -16.37 -18.57 10.04
C GLY A 88 -15.03 -17.99 10.48
N PHE A 89 -14.56 -18.37 11.66
CA PHE A 89 -13.26 -17.95 12.20
C PHE A 89 -12.08 -18.37 11.31
N ALA A 90 -12.07 -19.60 10.83
CA ALA A 90 -11.01 -20.10 9.95
C ALA A 90 -10.95 -19.32 8.63
N LEU A 91 -12.10 -19.08 8.00
CA LEU A 91 -12.15 -18.29 6.76
C LEU A 91 -11.78 -16.82 6.99
N GLU A 92 -12.26 -16.20 8.07
CA GLU A 92 -11.93 -14.82 8.42
C GLU A 92 -10.42 -14.66 8.67
N THR A 93 -9.80 -15.59 9.41
CA THR A 93 -8.36 -15.65 9.64
C THR A 93 -7.58 -15.81 8.34
N PHE A 94 -8.02 -16.74 7.47
CA PHE A 94 -7.36 -17.00 6.19
C PHE A 94 -7.42 -15.79 5.26
N TRP A 95 -8.56 -15.13 5.15
CA TRP A 95 -8.68 -13.91 4.36
C TRP A 95 -7.92 -12.73 4.95
N CYS A 96 -7.90 -12.60 6.28
CA CYS A 96 -7.07 -11.59 6.94
C CYS A 96 -5.60 -11.78 6.58
N TYR A 97 -5.08 -13.01 6.68
CA TYR A 97 -3.73 -13.37 6.26
C TYR A 97 -3.44 -12.96 4.82
N GLN A 98 -4.34 -13.28 3.88
CA GLN A 98 -4.14 -12.97 2.46
C GLN A 98 -4.18 -11.47 2.13
N LEU A 99 -4.82 -10.64 2.94
CA LEU A 99 -4.95 -9.20 2.68
C LEU A 99 -3.86 -8.36 3.35
N LEU A 100 -3.02 -8.96 4.20
CA LEU A 100 -1.83 -8.33 4.78
C LEU A 100 -0.62 -8.54 3.87
N ALA A 101 0.29 -7.58 3.86
CA ALA A 101 1.43 -7.58 2.95
C ALA A 101 2.78 -7.44 3.67
N THR A 102 2.87 -7.74 4.98
CA THR A 102 4.08 -7.46 5.76
C THR A 102 5.28 -8.27 5.26
N LYS A 103 5.11 -9.58 5.10
CA LYS A 103 6.20 -10.44 4.61
C LYS A 103 6.45 -10.28 3.12
N SER A 104 5.41 -10.08 2.32
CA SER A 104 5.59 -9.89 0.88
C SER A 104 6.31 -8.59 0.55
N LEU A 105 6.03 -7.48 1.23
CA LEU A 105 6.80 -6.23 1.10
C LEU A 105 8.29 -6.42 1.38
N LYS A 106 8.61 -7.11 2.48
CA LYS A 106 9.99 -7.47 2.79
C LYS A 106 10.59 -8.34 1.69
N THR A 107 9.89 -9.37 1.27
CA THR A 107 10.40 -10.32 0.27
C THR A 107 10.69 -9.62 -1.06
N GLU A 108 9.76 -8.78 -1.53
CA GLU A 108 9.92 -8.11 -2.82
C GLU A 108 10.97 -6.99 -2.76
N SER A 109 11.01 -6.18 -1.71
CA SER A 109 12.05 -5.14 -1.54
C SER A 109 13.45 -5.76 -1.34
N MET A 110 13.55 -6.91 -0.66
CA MET A 110 14.83 -7.61 -0.51
C MET A 110 15.34 -8.24 -1.81
N LYS A 111 14.48 -8.50 -2.81
CA LYS A 111 14.97 -8.85 -4.16
C LYS A 111 15.70 -7.68 -4.81
N VAL A 112 15.20 -6.45 -4.63
CA VAL A 112 15.90 -5.25 -5.10
C VAL A 112 17.25 -5.12 -4.42
N TYR A 113 17.29 -5.29 -3.09
CA TYR A 113 18.53 -5.30 -2.32
C TYR A 113 19.54 -6.31 -2.86
N ASP A 114 19.10 -7.55 -3.10
CA ASP A 114 19.98 -8.62 -3.60
C ASP A 114 20.55 -8.28 -4.99
N ARG A 115 19.72 -7.72 -5.90
CA ARG A 115 20.19 -7.31 -7.22
C ARG A 115 21.16 -6.12 -7.17
N LEU A 116 20.98 -5.17 -6.25
CA LEU A 116 21.93 -4.09 -6.05
C LEU A 116 23.27 -4.57 -5.46
N LYS A 117 23.28 -5.61 -4.63
CA LYS A 117 24.50 -6.15 -4.01
C LYS A 117 25.25 -7.15 -4.88
N ASN A 118 24.52 -8.02 -5.57
CA ASN A 118 25.08 -9.22 -6.21
C ASN A 118 24.82 -9.27 -7.72
N GLY A 119 24.01 -8.36 -8.27
CA GLY A 119 23.62 -8.33 -9.68
C GLY A 119 24.09 -7.06 -10.39
N THR A 120 23.46 -6.77 -11.51
CA THR A 120 23.67 -5.56 -12.30
C THR A 120 22.64 -4.48 -11.96
N LEU A 121 22.96 -3.22 -12.30
CA LEU A 121 22.00 -2.12 -12.12
C LEU A 121 20.71 -2.32 -12.92
N ASP A 122 20.78 -2.92 -14.11
CA ASP A 122 19.59 -3.19 -14.93
C ASP A 122 18.70 -4.27 -14.31
N GLU A 123 19.28 -5.30 -13.69
CA GLU A 123 18.52 -6.28 -12.91
C GLU A 123 17.86 -5.64 -11.68
N ALA A 124 18.54 -4.71 -11.02
CA ALA A 124 17.98 -3.97 -9.89
C ALA A 124 16.84 -3.03 -10.33
N ARG A 125 17.00 -2.34 -11.48
CA ARG A 125 15.93 -1.54 -12.12
C ARG A 125 14.71 -2.38 -12.46
N TYR A 126 14.93 -3.58 -13.00
CA TYR A 126 13.84 -4.51 -13.27
C TYR A 126 13.17 -4.98 -11.97
N ALA A 127 13.93 -5.34 -10.95
CA ALA A 127 13.37 -5.77 -9.67
C ALA A 127 12.52 -4.67 -9.02
N VAL A 128 13.00 -3.41 -9.01
CA VAL A 128 12.24 -2.29 -8.44
C VAL A 128 11.02 -1.94 -9.30
N SER A 129 11.04 -2.11 -10.61
CA SER A 129 9.88 -1.87 -11.49
C SER A 129 8.69 -2.78 -11.18
N MET A 130 8.92 -3.90 -10.52
CA MET A 130 7.86 -4.82 -10.08
C MET A 130 7.09 -4.35 -8.86
N ILE A 131 7.60 -3.31 -8.16
CA ILE A 131 7.03 -2.82 -6.90
C ILE A 131 6.74 -1.32 -6.89
N VAL A 132 7.07 -0.59 -7.97
CA VAL A 132 6.83 0.86 -8.10
C VAL A 132 6.00 1.17 -9.35
N GLY A 133 5.24 2.27 -9.29
CA GLY A 133 4.45 2.75 -10.45
C GLY A 133 5.17 3.78 -11.34
N ARG A 134 6.44 4.11 -11.06
CA ARG A 134 7.24 5.08 -11.81
C ARG A 134 8.15 4.43 -12.85
N ASP A 135 8.66 5.21 -13.80
CA ASP A 135 9.66 4.76 -14.76
C ASP A 135 10.99 4.48 -14.04
N THR A 136 11.59 3.30 -14.28
CA THR A 136 12.78 2.84 -13.56
C THR A 136 14.04 2.77 -14.41
N GLN A 137 13.91 2.87 -15.74
CA GLN A 137 15.01 2.61 -16.70
C GLN A 137 16.20 3.59 -16.55
N SER A 138 15.95 4.81 -16.10
CA SER A 138 16.98 5.85 -15.93
C SER A 138 17.48 5.99 -14.49
N LEU A 139 16.99 5.18 -13.54
CA LEU A 139 17.37 5.31 -12.13
C LEU A 139 18.84 4.92 -11.92
N THR A 140 19.54 5.68 -11.13
CA THR A 140 20.84 5.33 -10.56
C THR A 140 20.67 4.29 -9.45
N GLU A 141 21.75 3.72 -8.95
CA GLU A 141 21.73 2.82 -7.79
C GLU A 141 21.04 3.45 -6.57
N GLU A 142 21.38 4.73 -6.31
CA GLU A 142 20.71 5.53 -5.27
C GLU A 142 19.21 5.70 -5.55
N GLY A 143 18.86 6.00 -6.81
CA GLY A 143 17.46 6.15 -7.24
C GLY A 143 16.64 4.87 -7.08
N VAL A 144 17.21 3.70 -7.40
CA VAL A 144 16.60 2.38 -7.19
C VAL A 144 16.41 2.12 -5.69
N THR A 145 17.42 2.43 -4.89
CA THR A 145 17.37 2.26 -3.43
C THR A 145 16.28 3.14 -2.81
N LYS A 146 16.24 4.44 -3.17
CA LYS A 146 15.19 5.37 -2.73
C LYS A 146 13.80 4.85 -3.08
N ALA A 147 13.60 4.42 -4.33
CA ALA A 147 12.32 3.91 -4.78
C ALA A 147 11.86 2.69 -3.97
N ALA A 148 12.76 1.77 -3.64
CA ALA A 148 12.44 0.61 -2.82
C ALA A 148 12.09 1.01 -1.37
N VAL A 149 12.84 1.93 -0.76
CA VAL A 149 12.58 2.43 0.61
C VAL A 149 11.25 3.18 0.68
N GLU A 150 10.94 4.04 -0.30
CA GLU A 150 9.66 4.76 -0.42
C GLU A 150 8.49 3.78 -0.52
N THR A 151 8.62 2.75 -1.36
CA THR A 151 7.58 1.70 -1.48
C THR A 151 7.33 0.97 -0.17
N VAL A 152 8.39 0.62 0.57
CA VAL A 152 8.25 0.00 1.89
C VAL A 152 7.57 0.95 2.87
N ALA A 153 7.92 2.24 2.85
CA ALA A 153 7.34 3.25 3.73
C ALA A 153 5.84 3.46 3.44
N GLU A 154 5.46 3.69 2.18
CA GLU A 154 4.07 3.90 1.76
C GLU A 154 3.21 2.67 2.07
N ASN A 155 3.67 1.50 1.67
CA ASN A 155 2.92 0.26 1.88
C ASN A 155 2.94 -0.25 3.33
N ALA A 156 3.78 0.29 4.22
CA ALA A 156 3.61 0.08 5.65
C ALA A 156 2.24 0.58 6.14
N SER A 157 1.74 1.69 5.56
CA SER A 157 0.36 2.13 5.77
C SER A 157 -0.63 1.27 4.97
N ASP A 158 -0.53 1.30 3.65
CA ASP A 158 -1.58 0.82 2.74
C ASP A 158 -1.67 -0.70 2.62
N GLY A 159 -0.56 -1.38 2.87
CA GLY A 159 -0.45 -2.84 2.82
C GLY A 159 -0.55 -3.53 4.19
N VAL A 160 -0.38 -2.79 5.29
CA VAL A 160 -0.30 -3.39 6.64
C VAL A 160 -1.21 -2.68 7.63
N ILE A 161 -0.91 -1.45 8.05
CA ILE A 161 -1.61 -0.80 9.16
C ILE A 161 -3.05 -0.45 8.81
N ALA A 162 -3.32 0.07 7.61
CA ALA A 162 -4.68 0.38 7.19
C ALA A 162 -5.57 -0.86 7.10
N PRO A 163 -5.16 -1.97 6.42
CA PRO A 163 -5.90 -3.22 6.47
C PRO A 163 -6.16 -3.72 7.90
N MET A 164 -5.15 -3.70 8.79
CA MET A 164 -5.30 -4.12 10.19
C MET A 164 -6.31 -3.25 10.94
N LEU A 165 -6.29 -1.93 10.72
CA LEU A 165 -7.24 -0.99 11.34
C LEU A 165 -8.68 -1.28 10.88
N TYR A 166 -8.90 -1.46 9.58
CA TYR A 166 -10.22 -1.78 9.03
C TYR A 166 -10.72 -3.15 9.52
N MET A 167 -9.82 -4.13 9.63
CA MET A 167 -10.13 -5.43 10.23
C MET A 167 -10.56 -5.29 11.70
N ALA A 168 -9.84 -4.48 12.48
CA ALA A 168 -10.14 -4.24 13.89
C ALA A 168 -11.49 -3.54 14.11
N ILE A 169 -11.88 -2.62 13.20
CA ILE A 169 -13.12 -1.84 13.30
C ILE A 169 -14.33 -2.67 12.86
N GLY A 170 -14.23 -3.42 11.77
CA GLY A 170 -15.41 -4.05 11.17
C GLY A 170 -15.23 -5.52 10.76
N GLY A 171 -14.08 -6.12 10.96
CA GLY A 171 -13.77 -7.47 10.50
C GLY A 171 -13.27 -7.49 9.06
N VAL A 172 -13.01 -8.69 8.56
CA VAL A 172 -12.33 -8.87 7.27
C VAL A 172 -13.12 -8.35 6.06
N TRP A 173 -14.47 -8.25 6.13
CA TRP A 173 -15.24 -7.66 5.03
C TRP A 173 -14.95 -6.17 4.84
N LEU A 174 -14.69 -5.43 5.94
CA LEU A 174 -14.31 -4.02 5.86
C LEU A 174 -12.85 -3.88 5.38
N MET A 175 -12.00 -4.82 5.73
CA MET A 175 -10.65 -4.93 5.18
C MET A 175 -10.67 -5.19 3.66
N PHE A 176 -11.57 -6.04 3.15
CA PHE A 176 -11.81 -6.23 1.71
C PHE A 176 -12.31 -4.97 1.02
N LEU A 177 -13.25 -4.27 1.63
CA LEU A 177 -13.75 -2.99 1.12
C LEU A 177 -12.61 -1.99 0.97
N TYR A 178 -11.78 -1.84 2.00
CA TYR A 178 -10.59 -0.99 1.94
C TYR A 178 -9.62 -1.43 0.83
N LYS A 179 -9.33 -2.73 0.72
CA LYS A 179 -8.46 -3.22 -0.36
C LYS A 179 -9.07 -3.01 -1.74
N GLY A 180 -10.39 -3.05 -1.89
CA GLY A 180 -11.08 -2.67 -3.12
C GLY A 180 -10.83 -1.20 -3.49
N ILE A 181 -10.97 -0.29 -2.53
CA ILE A 181 -10.71 1.14 -2.70
C ILE A 181 -9.25 1.38 -3.08
N ASN A 182 -8.32 0.83 -2.32
CA ASN A 182 -6.88 1.00 -2.53
C ASN A 182 -6.41 0.40 -3.87
N THR A 183 -6.96 -0.75 -4.29
CA THR A 183 -6.65 -1.35 -5.59
C THR A 183 -7.19 -0.50 -6.75
N MET A 184 -8.38 0.09 -6.61
CA MET A 184 -8.90 1.03 -7.61
C MET A 184 -7.99 2.24 -7.80
N ASP A 185 -7.52 2.86 -6.71
CA ASP A 185 -6.58 3.98 -6.83
C ASP A 185 -5.28 3.55 -7.49
N SER A 186 -4.70 2.43 -7.08
CA SER A 186 -3.48 1.89 -7.68
C SER A 186 -3.59 1.60 -9.18
N MET A 187 -4.79 1.24 -9.68
CA MET A 187 -5.02 0.93 -11.09
C MET A 187 -5.49 2.14 -11.91
N LEU A 188 -6.27 3.03 -11.33
CA LEU A 188 -7.02 4.08 -12.02
C LEU A 188 -6.65 5.50 -11.56
N GLY A 189 -5.96 5.66 -10.42
CA GLY A 189 -5.71 6.97 -9.79
C GLY A 189 -4.68 7.86 -10.50
N TYR A 190 -4.17 7.44 -11.66
CA TYR A 190 -3.17 8.18 -12.42
C TYR A 190 -3.74 9.46 -13.04
N LYS A 191 -2.99 10.58 -12.94
CA LYS A 191 -3.34 11.87 -13.55
C LYS A 191 -2.85 11.97 -15.00
N ASN A 192 -3.14 10.94 -15.82
CA ASN A 192 -2.90 10.95 -17.27
C ASN A 192 -4.22 11.10 -18.04
N ASP A 193 -4.14 11.31 -19.36
CA ASP A 193 -5.29 11.56 -20.21
C ASP A 193 -6.35 10.43 -20.14
N LYS A 194 -5.92 9.20 -19.87
CA LYS A 194 -6.81 8.04 -19.77
C LYS A 194 -7.63 8.04 -18.48
N TYR A 195 -7.07 8.48 -17.36
CA TYR A 195 -7.66 8.28 -16.03
C TYR A 195 -8.00 9.58 -15.28
N LEU A 196 -7.64 10.75 -15.83
CA LEU A 196 -7.84 12.04 -15.17
C LEU A 196 -9.28 12.27 -14.66
N TYR A 197 -10.27 11.85 -15.43
CA TYR A 197 -11.69 11.95 -15.07
C TYR A 197 -12.23 10.62 -14.54
N PHE A 198 -11.92 9.53 -15.21
CA PHE A 198 -12.41 8.20 -14.86
C PHE A 198 -11.93 7.75 -13.46
N GLY A 199 -10.65 7.85 -13.18
CA GLY A 199 -10.05 7.44 -11.88
C GLY A 199 -10.25 8.44 -10.74
N ARG A 200 -10.78 9.63 -11.02
CA ARG A 200 -10.86 10.72 -10.05
C ARG A 200 -11.66 10.39 -8.79
N CYS A 201 -12.75 9.64 -8.93
CA CYS A 201 -13.58 9.23 -7.80
C CYS A 201 -12.84 8.20 -6.93
N ALA A 202 -12.18 7.23 -7.55
CA ALA A 202 -11.38 6.22 -6.86
C ALA A 202 -10.23 6.86 -6.07
N ALA A 203 -9.44 7.74 -6.69
CA ALA A 203 -8.34 8.45 -6.03
C ALA A 203 -8.81 9.28 -4.83
N LYS A 204 -9.92 10.01 -4.97
CA LYS A 204 -10.48 10.79 -3.84
C LYS A 204 -11.02 9.94 -2.72
N LEU A 205 -11.63 8.80 -3.04
CA LEU A 205 -12.14 7.87 -2.04
C LEU A 205 -10.98 7.21 -1.28
N ASP A 206 -9.90 6.86 -1.96
CA ASP A 206 -8.68 6.34 -1.34
C ASP A 206 -8.03 7.39 -0.43
N ASP A 207 -7.96 8.65 -0.87
CA ASP A 207 -7.46 9.76 -0.04
C ASP A 207 -8.24 9.87 1.29
N VAL A 208 -9.56 9.66 1.27
CA VAL A 208 -10.42 9.68 2.47
C VAL A 208 -10.23 8.42 3.31
N ALA A 209 -10.22 7.25 2.68
CA ALA A 209 -10.06 5.97 3.36
C ALA A 209 -8.69 5.88 4.07
N ASN A 210 -7.64 6.39 3.46
CA ASN A 210 -6.30 6.41 4.04
C ASN A 210 -6.03 7.58 5.00
N TYR A 211 -6.96 8.53 5.15
CA TYR A 211 -6.69 9.73 5.94
C TYR A 211 -6.31 9.45 7.39
N ILE A 212 -7.06 8.63 8.10
CA ILE A 212 -6.75 8.22 9.49
C ILE A 212 -5.64 7.18 9.53
N PRO A 213 -5.69 6.07 8.74
CA PRO A 213 -4.65 5.05 8.76
C PRO A 213 -3.24 5.60 8.52
N ALA A 214 -3.04 6.46 7.52
CA ALA A 214 -1.74 7.00 7.19
C ALA A 214 -1.11 7.82 8.33
N ARG A 215 -1.93 8.61 9.03
CA ARG A 215 -1.48 9.40 10.18
C ARG A 215 -1.13 8.53 11.37
N LEU A 216 -1.95 7.52 11.63
CA LEU A 216 -1.66 6.51 12.65
C LEU A 216 -0.36 5.78 12.31
N SER A 217 -0.21 5.32 11.07
CA SER A 217 1.00 4.63 10.59
C SER A 217 2.26 5.48 10.75
N GLY A 218 2.19 6.78 10.40
CA GLY A 218 3.32 7.69 10.57
C GLY A 218 3.76 7.83 12.02
N TRP A 219 2.81 7.98 12.96
CA TRP A 219 3.14 8.05 14.39
C TRP A 219 3.60 6.71 14.97
N LEU A 220 3.01 5.59 14.56
CA LEU A 220 3.48 4.27 14.93
C LEU A 220 4.91 4.04 14.44
N MET A 221 5.22 4.46 13.21
CA MET A 221 6.57 4.36 12.64
C MET A 221 7.60 5.21 13.40
N VAL A 222 7.23 6.44 13.81
CA VAL A 222 8.06 7.26 14.69
C VAL A 222 8.32 6.56 16.03
N ALA A 223 7.29 5.99 16.66
CA ALA A 223 7.45 5.23 17.90
C ALA A 223 8.30 3.95 17.70
N ALA A 224 8.04 3.23 16.59
CA ALA A 224 8.76 2.01 16.24
C ALA A 224 10.27 2.23 16.04
N SER A 225 10.68 3.44 15.60
CA SER A 225 12.10 3.75 15.40
C SER A 225 12.94 3.58 16.68
N ALA A 226 12.32 3.75 17.87
CA ALA A 226 12.99 3.50 19.15
C ALA A 226 13.39 2.03 19.34
N PHE A 227 12.53 1.09 18.93
CA PHE A 227 12.76 -0.34 19.12
C PHE A 227 13.81 -0.92 18.16
N VAL A 228 14.03 -0.25 17.03
CA VAL A 228 15.04 -0.65 16.05
C VAL A 228 16.32 0.18 16.10
N LYS A 229 16.47 1.02 17.13
CA LYS A 229 17.65 1.86 17.41
C LYS A 229 17.94 2.86 16.28
N MET A 230 16.89 3.49 15.76
CA MET A 230 16.95 4.60 14.78
C MET A 230 16.67 5.93 15.48
N ASP A 231 16.91 7.05 14.79
CA ASP A 231 16.73 8.39 15.38
C ASP A 231 15.26 8.78 15.51
N VAL A 232 14.68 8.54 16.68
CA VAL A 232 13.30 8.90 17.03
C VAL A 232 13.05 10.41 16.96
N LYS A 233 14.03 11.21 17.40
CA LYS A 233 13.88 12.68 17.46
C LYS A 233 13.84 13.25 16.06
N ASN A 234 14.74 12.78 15.20
CA ASN A 234 14.75 13.20 13.80
C ASN A 234 13.53 12.65 13.05
N ALA A 235 13.11 11.39 13.29
CA ALA A 235 11.87 10.84 12.74
C ALA A 235 10.66 11.71 13.09
N ALA A 236 10.49 12.11 14.35
CA ALA A 236 9.42 12.98 14.79
C ALA A 236 9.51 14.41 14.21
N LYS A 237 10.73 14.96 14.09
CA LYS A 237 10.99 16.28 13.48
C LYS A 237 10.57 16.29 12.02
N ILE A 238 11.09 15.34 11.23
CA ILE A 238 10.83 15.26 9.78
C ILE A 238 9.36 14.91 9.53
N TYR A 239 8.76 13.98 10.26
CA TYR A 239 7.34 13.67 10.17
C TYR A 239 6.47 14.93 10.34
N ARG A 240 6.71 15.76 11.36
CA ARG A 240 5.91 16.98 11.58
C ARG A 240 6.10 18.01 10.49
N ARG A 241 7.30 18.15 9.94
CA ARG A 241 7.67 19.13 8.91
C ARG A 241 7.18 18.70 7.53
N ASP A 242 7.47 17.44 7.11
CA ASP A 242 7.40 17.01 5.71
C ASP A 242 6.19 16.10 5.39
N ARG A 243 5.40 15.70 6.36
CA ARG A 243 4.25 14.78 6.15
C ARG A 243 3.19 15.26 5.15
N ARG A 244 3.34 16.45 4.58
CA ARG A 244 2.46 17.01 3.55
C ARG A 244 3.19 17.27 2.23
N ASN A 245 4.45 16.89 2.12
CA ASN A 245 5.28 17.11 0.94
C ASN A 245 5.06 16.02 -0.13
N HIS A 246 3.80 15.70 -0.43
CA HIS A 246 3.44 14.77 -1.49
C HIS A 246 2.12 15.18 -2.14
N ALA A 247 1.89 14.73 -3.40
CA ALA A 247 0.65 15.01 -4.13
C ALA A 247 -0.58 14.29 -3.53
N SER A 248 -0.38 13.11 -2.94
CA SER A 248 -1.35 12.46 -2.06
C SER A 248 -1.21 13.02 -0.64
N PRO A 249 -2.31 13.27 0.07
CA PRO A 249 -2.28 13.74 1.46
C PRO A 249 -1.81 12.68 2.46
N ASN A 250 -1.60 11.45 2.00
CA ASN A 250 -1.37 10.26 2.81
C ASN A 250 0.03 9.68 2.66
N SER A 251 0.60 9.57 1.46
CA SER A 251 1.88 8.90 1.19
C SER A 251 3.05 9.48 2.00
N ALA A 252 3.16 10.82 2.07
CA ALA A 252 4.22 11.46 2.84
C ALA A 252 4.15 11.21 4.36
N GLN A 253 3.06 10.67 4.89
CA GLN A 253 2.96 10.42 6.35
C GLN A 253 4.00 9.39 6.81
N THR A 254 4.07 8.26 6.15
CA THR A 254 5.04 7.20 6.46
C THR A 254 6.39 7.45 5.83
N GLU A 255 6.46 8.04 4.62
CA GLU A 255 7.72 8.41 3.98
C GLU A 255 8.52 9.41 4.83
N ALA A 256 7.88 10.42 5.41
CA ALA A 256 8.54 11.40 6.26
C ALA A 256 9.06 10.78 7.57
N ALA A 257 8.29 9.89 8.20
CA ALA A 257 8.74 9.18 9.38
C ALA A 257 9.95 8.27 9.06
N MET A 258 9.89 7.54 7.92
CA MET A 258 10.97 6.68 7.43
C MET A 258 12.24 7.48 7.10
N ALA A 259 12.11 8.57 6.33
CA ALA A 259 13.23 9.44 5.95
C ALA A 259 13.94 10.01 7.18
N GLY A 260 13.16 10.48 8.16
CA GLY A 260 13.69 10.99 9.42
C GLY A 260 14.38 9.92 10.27
N ALA A 261 13.79 8.72 10.37
CA ALA A 261 14.37 7.61 11.12
C ALA A 261 15.69 7.10 10.52
N LEU A 262 15.78 7.11 9.19
CA LEU A 262 16.97 6.69 8.44
C LEU A 262 18.00 7.82 8.23
N GLU A 263 17.68 9.08 8.57
CA GLU A 263 18.53 10.26 8.38
C GLU A 263 18.90 10.53 6.90
N VAL A 264 18.01 10.15 5.98
CA VAL A 264 18.19 10.27 4.53
C VAL A 264 17.16 11.21 3.91
N GLN A 265 17.43 11.63 2.66
CA GLN A 265 16.47 12.35 1.86
C GLN A 265 15.82 11.42 0.84
N LEU A 266 14.48 11.35 0.86
CA LEU A 266 13.63 10.59 -0.05
C LEU A 266 12.85 11.51 -0.98
N ALA A 267 12.01 10.94 -1.85
CA ALA A 267 11.18 11.62 -2.84
C ALA A 267 12.02 12.47 -3.83
N GLY A 268 11.51 13.62 -4.25
CA GLY A 268 12.08 14.41 -5.33
C GLY A 268 11.52 14.04 -6.70
N ASN A 269 12.12 14.59 -7.75
CA ASN A 269 11.66 14.45 -9.12
C ASN A 269 11.61 12.98 -9.57
N ALA A 270 10.55 12.60 -10.31
CA ALA A 270 10.38 11.26 -10.83
C ALA A 270 9.75 11.29 -12.23
N TYR A 271 10.07 10.28 -13.04
CA TYR A 271 9.45 10.09 -14.35
C TYR A 271 8.26 9.15 -14.25
N TYR A 272 7.16 9.53 -14.91
CA TYR A 272 5.97 8.69 -15.09
C TYR A 272 5.54 8.78 -16.54
N PHE A 273 5.46 7.64 -17.22
CA PHE A 273 5.09 7.57 -18.64
C PHE A 273 5.94 8.49 -19.53
N GLY A 274 7.25 8.57 -19.27
CA GLY A 274 8.22 9.41 -19.98
C GLY A 274 8.15 10.92 -19.67
N LYS A 275 7.27 11.36 -18.75
CA LYS A 275 7.16 12.77 -18.34
C LYS A 275 7.80 12.98 -16.97
N LEU A 276 8.57 14.07 -16.83
CA LEU A 276 9.14 14.48 -15.54
C LEU A 276 8.05 15.13 -14.67
N TYR A 277 7.92 14.66 -13.45
CA TYR A 277 7.10 15.27 -12.42
C TYR A 277 8.01 15.83 -11.33
N GLU A 278 7.96 17.15 -11.17
CA GLU A 278 8.65 17.82 -10.07
C GLU A 278 7.91 17.57 -8.77
N LYS A 279 8.62 17.06 -7.78
CA LYS A 279 8.10 16.75 -6.45
C LYS A 279 9.04 17.32 -5.38
N PRO A 280 8.51 17.81 -4.26
CA PRO A 280 9.34 18.19 -3.13
C PRO A 280 10.09 16.96 -2.59
N THR A 281 11.23 17.21 -1.98
CA THR A 281 11.96 16.19 -1.23
C THR A 281 11.39 16.03 0.18
N ILE A 282 11.64 14.88 0.78
CA ILE A 282 11.21 14.50 2.13
C ILE A 282 12.44 14.09 2.94
N GLY A 283 12.63 14.71 4.10
CA GLY A 283 13.78 14.46 4.96
C GLY A 283 14.99 15.33 4.68
N ASP A 284 15.92 15.32 5.60
CA ASP A 284 17.22 15.98 5.50
C ASP A 284 18.27 14.94 5.04
N GLY A 285 19.08 15.27 4.05
CA GLY A 285 20.18 14.40 3.61
C GLY A 285 21.36 14.45 4.59
N ILE A 286 21.16 14.03 5.83
CA ILE A 286 22.20 14.00 6.86
C ILE A 286 23.32 13.03 6.46
N ARG A 287 22.93 11.92 5.85
CA ARG A 287 23.84 10.98 5.19
C ARG A 287 23.34 10.57 3.81
N PRO A 288 24.20 10.06 2.95
CA PRO A 288 23.77 9.50 1.65
C PRO A 288 22.87 8.26 1.88
N VAL A 289 22.01 7.99 0.88
CA VAL A 289 21.24 6.75 0.84
C VAL A 289 22.16 5.59 0.48
N GLU A 290 22.08 4.52 1.23
CA GLU A 290 22.85 3.31 1.04
C GLU A 290 21.92 2.13 0.72
N VAL A 291 22.39 1.15 -0.05
CA VAL A 291 21.63 -0.07 -0.37
C VAL A 291 21.10 -0.78 0.89
N GLU A 292 21.84 -0.67 2.00
CA GLU A 292 21.47 -1.22 3.31
C GLU A 292 20.18 -0.58 3.88
N ASP A 293 19.76 0.59 3.38
CA ASP A 293 18.53 1.25 3.83
C ASP A 293 17.26 0.47 3.44
N ILE A 294 17.33 -0.37 2.41
CA ILE A 294 16.25 -1.31 2.10
C ILE A 294 16.06 -2.32 3.24
N ARG A 295 17.15 -2.81 3.83
CA ARG A 295 17.07 -3.71 4.98
C ARG A 295 16.63 -2.98 6.25
N ARG A 296 17.14 -1.75 6.45
CA ARG A 296 16.77 -0.90 7.59
C ARG A 296 15.29 -0.53 7.54
N SER A 297 14.76 -0.16 6.36
CA SER A 297 13.34 0.14 6.19
C SER A 297 12.43 -1.05 6.50
N ASN A 298 12.83 -2.27 6.11
CA ASN A 298 12.10 -3.50 6.47
C ASN A 298 12.10 -3.79 7.98
N ARG A 299 13.20 -3.49 8.69
CA ARG A 299 13.23 -3.60 10.15
C ARG A 299 12.24 -2.63 10.79
N LEU A 300 12.16 -1.41 10.30
CA LEU A 300 11.22 -0.40 10.78
C LEU A 300 9.77 -0.77 10.43
N LEU A 301 9.52 -1.29 9.22
CA LEU A 301 8.21 -1.83 8.82
C LEU A 301 7.71 -2.89 9.82
N TYR A 302 8.53 -3.89 10.13
CA TYR A 302 8.14 -4.96 11.06
C TYR A 302 7.90 -4.43 12.48
N ALA A 303 8.75 -3.54 12.98
CA ALA A 303 8.55 -2.91 14.26
C ALA A 303 7.25 -2.08 14.31
N THR A 304 6.92 -1.38 13.22
CA THR A 304 5.68 -0.61 13.08
C THR A 304 4.44 -1.51 13.07
N ALA A 305 4.53 -2.65 12.41
CA ALA A 305 3.42 -3.60 12.29
C ALA A 305 3.11 -4.36 13.60
N ILE A 306 4.11 -4.51 14.47
CA ILE A 306 3.97 -5.22 15.77
C ILE A 306 3.43 -4.30 16.88
N LEU A 307 3.61 -2.98 16.76
CA LEU A 307 3.10 -1.98 17.71
C LEU A 307 1.61 -1.75 17.53
#